data_455247e242df38d5c538901c96ed89cc
#
_entry.id   455247e242df38d5c538901c96ed89cc
#
_cell.length_a   1.000
_cell.length_b   1.000
_cell.length_c   1.000
_cell.angle_alpha   90.00
_cell.angle_beta   90.00
_cell.angle_gamma   90.00
#
_symmetry.space_group_name_H-M   'P 1'
#
loop_
_entity.id
_entity.type
_entity.pdbx_description
1 polymer ?
#
loop_
_entity_poly.entity_id
_entity_poly.type
_entity_poly.pdbx_seq_one_letter_code
_entity_poly.pdbx_strand_id
1 'polypeptide(L)'
;IDGIENHRLKEAAKKYAGAFEQIAVADALLAKPQDYEDVAKALWESLKEEVGDFPLILMGHGTEHAADASYAMMEQSLRAYAKHEIYIATVEGSITIEDVIARMKSGLQSRQNGKVLLIPFMLVAGDHANNDMAGGMQDGEQPDADSFAGKLQAAGYQPECVIRGIGEYPAVREVYLAHLRQITQKLFCDLTTENRPGILYG
;
A
#
# COMPACT_ATOMS: atom_id res chain seq x y z
N ILE A 1 -6.57 1.94 -1.94
CA ILE A 1 -7.04 1.61 -3.29
C ILE A 1 -8.51 1.95 -3.45
N ASP A 2 -8.98 2.21 -4.70
CA ASP A 2 -10.39 2.46 -5.02
C ASP A 2 -11.16 1.12 -5.14
N GLY A 3 -11.32 0.44 -4.02
CA GLY A 3 -11.95 -0.87 -3.90
C GLY A 3 -13.31 -0.84 -3.19
N ILE A 4 -13.74 -2.02 -2.69
CA ILE A 4 -15.05 -2.21 -2.05
C ILE A 4 -15.27 -1.22 -0.90
N GLU A 5 -14.28 -1.02 -0.04
CA GLU A 5 -14.41 -0.15 1.14
C GLU A 5 -14.57 1.33 0.75
N ASN A 6 -13.88 1.77 -0.32
CA ASN A 6 -14.07 3.12 -0.84
C ASN A 6 -15.48 3.32 -1.44
N HIS A 7 -16.00 2.31 -2.13
CA HIS A 7 -17.38 2.31 -2.61
C HIS A 7 -18.39 2.37 -1.45
N ARG A 8 -18.19 1.56 -0.39
CA ARG A 8 -19.02 1.60 0.82
C ARG A 8 -19.00 2.97 1.50
N LEU A 9 -17.82 3.60 1.57
CA LEU A 9 -17.69 4.97 2.09
C LEU A 9 -18.50 5.98 1.28
N LYS A 10 -18.40 5.91 -0.07
CA LYS A 10 -19.17 6.79 -0.99
C LYS A 10 -20.67 6.58 -0.84
N GLU A 11 -21.13 5.33 -0.70
CA GLU A 11 -22.56 5.02 -0.46
C GLU A 11 -23.03 5.51 0.92
N ALA A 12 -22.21 5.38 1.95
CA ALA A 12 -22.51 5.95 3.26
C ALA A 12 -22.62 7.47 3.21
N ALA A 13 -21.73 8.16 2.50
CA ALA A 13 -21.82 9.61 2.29
C ALA A 13 -23.14 10.00 1.60
N LYS A 14 -23.58 9.27 0.58
CA LYS A 14 -24.88 9.48 -0.07
C LYS A 14 -26.03 9.36 0.90
N LYS A 15 -26.03 8.33 1.75
CA LYS A 15 -27.10 8.07 2.72
C LYS A 15 -27.29 9.23 3.69
N TYR A 16 -26.22 9.91 4.07
CA TYR A 16 -26.24 11.00 5.04
C TYR A 16 -26.21 12.40 4.41
N ALA A 17 -26.22 12.51 3.07
CA ALA A 17 -26.13 13.80 2.38
C ALA A 17 -27.16 14.83 2.82
N GLY A 18 -28.40 14.40 3.12
CA GLY A 18 -29.45 15.30 3.57
C GLY A 18 -29.28 15.85 5.01
N ALA A 19 -28.35 15.31 5.78
CA ALA A 19 -28.06 15.76 7.15
C ALA A 19 -26.99 16.86 7.21
N PHE A 20 -26.34 17.18 6.09
CA PHE A 20 -25.25 18.15 5.99
C PHE A 20 -25.51 19.12 4.84
N GLU A 21 -25.00 20.33 4.93
CA GLU A 21 -25.04 21.28 3.80
C GLU A 21 -24.26 20.74 2.60
N GLN A 22 -23.09 20.16 2.88
CA GLN A 22 -22.24 19.50 1.89
C GLN A 22 -21.48 18.33 2.50
N ILE A 23 -21.24 17.31 1.72
CA ILE A 23 -20.34 16.21 2.03
C ILE A 23 -19.34 16.07 0.88
N ALA A 24 -18.07 15.85 1.20
CA ALA A 24 -17.04 15.54 0.21
C ALA A 24 -16.30 14.27 0.61
N VAL A 25 -15.99 13.44 -0.39
CA VAL A 25 -15.17 12.23 -0.24
C VAL A 25 -13.96 12.39 -1.13
N ALA A 26 -12.78 12.50 -0.51
CA ALA A 26 -11.51 12.57 -1.24
C ALA A 26 -11.21 11.24 -1.95
N ASP A 27 -10.40 11.30 -3.00
CA ASP A 27 -9.91 10.09 -3.67
C ASP A 27 -9.13 9.19 -2.70
N ALA A 28 -9.17 7.90 -2.98
CA ALA A 28 -8.27 6.94 -2.35
C ALA A 28 -6.81 7.24 -2.73
N LEU A 29 -5.85 6.71 -1.96
CA LEU A 29 -4.42 6.95 -2.21
C LEU A 29 -3.97 6.57 -3.63
N LEU A 30 -4.53 5.50 -4.19
CA LEU A 30 -4.25 5.00 -5.53
C LEU A 30 -5.56 4.98 -6.33
N ALA A 31 -5.97 6.13 -6.85
CA ALA A 31 -7.18 6.28 -7.64
C ALA A 31 -6.89 6.65 -9.11
N LYS A 32 -5.80 7.36 -9.36
CA LYS A 32 -5.42 7.90 -10.66
C LYS A 32 -4.00 7.43 -11.05
N PRO A 33 -3.65 7.39 -12.34
CA PRO A 33 -2.29 7.01 -12.77
C PRO A 33 -1.18 7.82 -12.09
N GLN A 34 -1.38 9.12 -11.91
CA GLN A 34 -0.41 10.00 -11.26
C GLN A 34 -0.13 9.61 -9.80
N ASP A 35 -1.15 9.11 -9.10
CA ASP A 35 -1.01 8.71 -7.69
C ASP A 35 0.04 7.61 -7.51
N TYR A 36 0.14 6.68 -8.48
CA TYR A 36 1.14 5.60 -8.43
C TYR A 36 2.57 6.14 -8.54
N GLU A 37 2.78 7.16 -9.37
CA GLU A 37 4.08 7.83 -9.49
C GLU A 37 4.43 8.60 -8.22
N ASP A 38 3.47 9.38 -7.70
CA ASP A 38 3.66 10.20 -6.50
C ASP A 38 3.91 9.32 -5.26
N VAL A 39 3.14 8.24 -5.10
CA VAL A 39 3.34 7.27 -4.00
C VAL A 39 4.64 6.51 -4.18
N ALA A 40 5.00 6.09 -5.39
CA ALA A 40 6.26 5.40 -5.65
C ALA A 40 7.45 6.27 -5.23
N LYS A 41 7.44 7.54 -5.64
CA LYS A 41 8.45 8.51 -5.24
C LYS A 41 8.47 8.72 -3.73
N ALA A 42 7.33 9.04 -3.13
CA ALA A 42 7.22 9.33 -1.70
C ALA A 42 7.71 8.16 -0.85
N LEU A 43 7.30 6.94 -1.21
CA LEU A 43 7.66 5.74 -0.47
C LEU A 43 9.13 5.38 -0.65
N TRP A 44 9.63 5.37 -1.89
CA TRP A 44 11.04 5.05 -2.15
C TRP A 44 12.01 6.02 -1.48
N GLU A 45 11.78 7.33 -1.62
CA GLU A 45 12.61 8.34 -0.96
C GLU A 45 12.61 8.22 0.57
N SER A 46 11.54 7.65 1.14
CA SER A 46 11.44 7.39 2.58
C SER A 46 12.15 6.10 3.02
N LEU A 47 12.31 5.13 2.12
CA LEU A 47 12.76 3.76 2.43
C LEU A 47 14.19 3.46 1.96
N LYS A 48 14.70 4.15 0.95
CA LYS A 48 15.93 3.78 0.24
C LYS A 48 17.15 3.60 1.14
N GLU A 49 17.28 4.38 2.20
CA GLU A 49 18.40 4.28 3.15
C GLU A 49 18.29 2.99 4.01
N GLU A 50 17.07 2.62 4.40
CA GLU A 50 16.78 1.42 5.19
C GLU A 50 16.86 0.15 4.32
N VAL A 51 16.40 0.24 3.07
CA VAL A 51 16.44 -0.86 2.09
C VAL A 51 17.88 -1.16 1.65
N GLY A 52 18.69 -0.13 1.42
CA GLY A 52 20.05 -0.29 0.90
C GLY A 52 20.05 -1.09 -0.41
N ASP A 53 20.88 -2.14 -0.48
CA ASP A 53 21.00 -3.03 -1.65
C ASP A 53 20.12 -4.31 -1.55
N PHE A 54 19.29 -4.44 -0.51
CA PHE A 54 18.50 -5.64 -0.29
C PHE A 54 17.20 -5.60 -1.10
N PRO A 55 16.71 -6.75 -1.62
CA PRO A 55 15.38 -6.82 -2.19
C PRO A 55 14.33 -6.35 -1.18
N LEU A 56 13.36 -5.58 -1.66
CA LEU A 56 12.22 -5.10 -0.87
C LEU A 56 10.96 -5.87 -1.26
N ILE A 57 10.28 -6.43 -0.28
CA ILE A 57 8.94 -6.98 -0.44
C ILE A 57 7.97 -6.12 0.37
N LEU A 58 6.97 -5.60 -0.31
CA LEU A 58 5.86 -4.89 0.30
C LEU A 58 4.66 -5.82 0.45
N MET A 59 4.12 -5.94 1.66
CA MET A 59 2.94 -6.75 1.92
C MET A 59 1.68 -5.90 1.89
N GLY A 60 0.83 -6.08 0.88
CA GLY A 60 -0.50 -5.51 0.79
C GLY A 60 -1.56 -6.42 1.43
N HIS A 61 -2.72 -5.85 1.77
CA HIS A 61 -3.86 -6.65 2.22
C HIS A 61 -4.39 -7.56 1.10
N GLY A 62 -4.55 -7.00 -0.09
CA GLY A 62 -5.21 -7.68 -1.19
C GLY A 62 -6.74 -7.52 -1.14
N THR A 63 -7.40 -8.00 -2.18
CA THR A 63 -8.87 -8.00 -2.28
C THR A 63 -9.32 -8.89 -3.44
N GLU A 64 -10.51 -9.49 -3.33
CA GLU A 64 -11.16 -10.19 -4.45
C GLU A 64 -11.73 -9.23 -5.53
N HIS A 65 -11.75 -7.92 -5.25
CA HIS A 65 -12.22 -6.90 -6.17
C HIS A 65 -11.19 -6.62 -7.29
N ALA A 66 -11.65 -6.15 -8.45
CA ALA A 66 -10.78 -5.77 -9.58
C ALA A 66 -9.69 -4.73 -9.20
N ALA A 67 -9.90 -3.96 -8.14
CA ALA A 67 -8.91 -3.04 -7.58
C ALA A 67 -7.62 -3.72 -7.08
N ASP A 68 -7.60 -5.05 -6.95
CA ASP A 68 -6.40 -5.83 -6.63
C ASP A 68 -5.27 -5.60 -7.65
N ALA A 69 -5.60 -5.32 -8.91
CA ALA A 69 -4.66 -4.94 -9.95
C ALA A 69 -3.79 -3.71 -9.59
N SER A 70 -4.25 -2.88 -8.64
CA SER A 70 -3.48 -1.74 -8.12
C SER A 70 -2.14 -2.15 -7.52
N TYR A 71 -2.03 -3.34 -6.95
CA TYR A 71 -0.77 -3.83 -6.37
C TYR A 71 0.27 -4.10 -7.45
N ALA A 72 -0.12 -4.72 -8.56
CA ALA A 72 0.78 -4.93 -9.70
C ALA A 72 1.22 -3.61 -10.35
N MET A 73 0.30 -2.66 -10.50
CA MET A 73 0.60 -1.32 -11.01
C MET A 73 1.55 -0.57 -10.08
N MET A 74 1.34 -0.67 -8.76
CA MET A 74 2.20 -0.03 -7.77
C MET A 74 3.61 -0.65 -7.76
N GLU A 75 3.75 -1.97 -7.85
CA GLU A 75 5.03 -2.63 -8.00
C GLU A 75 5.77 -2.11 -9.24
N GLN A 76 5.08 -2.04 -10.38
CA GLN A 76 5.66 -1.53 -11.61
C GLN A 76 6.15 -0.09 -11.46
N SER A 77 5.35 0.79 -10.86
CA SER A 77 5.71 2.20 -10.66
C SER A 77 6.91 2.35 -9.72
N LEU A 78 6.94 1.60 -8.62
CA LEU A 78 8.06 1.57 -7.68
C LEU A 78 9.35 1.11 -8.36
N ARG A 79 9.32 0.00 -9.10
CA ARG A 79 10.49 -0.52 -9.83
C ARG A 79 10.95 0.44 -10.91
N ALA A 80 10.02 1.09 -11.60
CA ALA A 80 10.35 2.08 -12.63
C ALA A 80 11.04 3.32 -12.04
N TYR A 81 10.60 3.78 -10.88
CA TYR A 81 11.20 4.94 -10.20
C TYR A 81 12.52 4.59 -9.50
N ALA A 82 12.50 3.58 -8.65
CA ALA A 82 13.62 3.19 -7.79
C ALA A 82 14.79 2.55 -8.55
N LYS A 83 14.54 1.90 -9.70
CA LYS A 83 15.51 1.02 -10.39
C LYS A 83 16.08 -0.06 -9.46
N HIS A 84 15.26 -0.56 -8.56
CA HIS A 84 15.61 -1.47 -7.49
C HIS A 84 14.77 -2.75 -7.57
N GLU A 85 15.22 -3.80 -6.89
CA GLU A 85 14.52 -5.08 -6.81
C GLU A 85 13.39 -4.99 -5.76
N ILE A 86 12.17 -4.72 -6.22
CA ILE A 86 10.99 -4.51 -5.40
C ILE A 86 9.88 -5.45 -5.86
N TYR A 87 9.17 -6.03 -4.90
CA TYR A 87 8.03 -6.90 -5.12
C TYR A 87 6.86 -6.47 -4.24
N ILE A 88 5.64 -6.75 -4.68
CA ILE A 88 4.45 -6.67 -3.84
C ILE A 88 3.78 -8.03 -3.81
N ALA A 89 3.49 -8.51 -2.60
CA ALA A 89 2.64 -9.68 -2.38
C ALA A 89 1.45 -9.27 -1.49
N THR A 90 0.39 -10.02 -1.54
CA THR A 90 -0.85 -9.72 -0.80
C THR A 90 -1.28 -10.89 0.07
N VAL A 91 -1.94 -10.59 1.20
CA VAL A 91 -2.47 -11.61 2.10
C VAL A 91 -3.70 -12.28 1.49
N GLU A 92 -4.65 -11.48 0.98
CA GLU A 92 -5.95 -11.93 0.48
C GLU A 92 -6.18 -11.65 -1.02
N GLY A 93 -5.14 -11.25 -1.75
CA GLY A 93 -5.25 -10.89 -3.16
C GLY A 93 -4.66 -11.95 -4.09
N SER A 94 -4.51 -11.55 -5.35
CA SER A 94 -4.08 -12.45 -6.43
C SER A 94 -2.56 -12.68 -6.51
N ILE A 95 -1.75 -11.85 -5.87
CA ILE A 95 -0.27 -11.98 -5.89
C ILE A 95 0.18 -12.56 -4.55
N THR A 96 0.51 -13.84 -4.54
CA THR A 96 0.92 -14.54 -3.32
C THR A 96 2.41 -14.34 -3.01
N ILE A 97 2.82 -14.60 -1.77
CA ILE A 97 4.25 -14.59 -1.41
C ILE A 97 5.01 -15.70 -2.14
N GLU A 98 4.37 -16.83 -2.45
CA GLU A 98 4.95 -17.92 -3.21
C GLU A 98 5.27 -17.51 -4.65
N ASP A 99 4.39 -16.71 -5.29
CA ASP A 99 4.65 -16.13 -6.61
C ASP A 99 5.86 -15.21 -6.59
N VAL A 100 5.98 -14.38 -5.55
CA VAL A 100 7.14 -13.50 -5.35
C VAL A 100 8.41 -14.32 -5.16
N ILE A 101 8.40 -15.35 -4.30
CA ILE A 101 9.54 -16.25 -4.08
C ILE A 101 9.96 -16.92 -5.40
N ALA A 102 9.00 -17.39 -6.20
CA ALA A 102 9.29 -18.00 -7.49
C ALA A 102 9.94 -17.00 -8.47
N ARG A 103 9.45 -15.76 -8.50
CA ARG A 103 10.03 -14.67 -9.33
C ARG A 103 11.43 -14.30 -8.86
N MET A 104 11.69 -14.22 -7.56
CA MET A 104 13.00 -13.95 -6.99
C MET A 104 14.01 -15.04 -7.37
N LYS A 105 13.61 -16.33 -7.29
CA LYS A 105 14.46 -17.47 -7.66
C LYS A 105 14.78 -17.52 -9.15
N SER A 106 13.88 -17.04 -10.00
CA SER A 106 14.07 -17.02 -11.46
C SER A 106 14.85 -15.81 -11.96
N GLY A 107 15.05 -14.79 -11.12
CA GLY A 107 15.78 -13.58 -11.47
C GLY A 107 17.28 -13.83 -11.69
N LEU A 108 17.90 -13.05 -12.58
CA LEU A 108 19.34 -13.13 -12.90
C LEU A 108 20.26 -12.80 -11.71
N GLN A 109 19.71 -12.19 -10.66
CA GLN A 109 20.42 -11.81 -9.44
C GLN A 109 19.99 -12.67 -8.23
N SER A 110 19.57 -13.91 -8.44
CA SER A 110 19.19 -14.81 -7.36
C SER A 110 20.31 -14.92 -6.31
N ARG A 111 20.25 -14.01 -5.32
CA ARG A 111 21.07 -14.10 -4.11
C ARG A 111 20.41 -15.13 -3.18
N GLN A 112 20.62 -16.42 -3.49
CA GLN A 112 20.24 -17.47 -2.54
C GLN A 112 20.92 -17.18 -1.20
N ASN A 113 20.14 -17.21 -0.11
CA ASN A 113 20.55 -16.89 1.26
C ASN A 113 20.81 -15.40 1.55
N GLY A 114 20.24 -14.49 0.75
CA GLY A 114 20.35 -13.07 0.97
C GLY A 114 19.29 -12.51 1.94
N LYS A 115 19.62 -11.40 2.59
CA LYS A 115 18.69 -10.59 3.37
C LYS A 115 17.61 -10.02 2.45
N VAL A 116 16.36 -10.01 2.94
CA VAL A 116 15.20 -9.43 2.26
C VAL A 116 14.44 -8.55 3.25
N LEU A 117 14.09 -7.36 2.84
CA LEU A 117 13.29 -6.46 3.68
C LEU A 117 11.80 -6.66 3.42
N LEU A 118 11.03 -6.84 4.49
CA LEU A 118 9.56 -6.94 4.48
C LEU A 118 8.96 -5.71 5.15
N ILE A 119 8.07 -5.01 4.44
CA ILE A 119 7.39 -3.80 4.93
C ILE A 119 5.90 -3.89 4.59
N PRO A 120 4.96 -3.56 5.51
CA PRO A 120 3.55 -3.56 5.17
C PRO A 120 3.20 -2.39 4.25
N PHE A 121 2.59 -2.68 3.11
CA PHE A 121 1.97 -1.69 2.21
C PHE A 121 0.52 -1.47 2.63
N MET A 122 0.35 -1.14 3.90
CA MET A 122 -0.91 -0.81 4.56
C MET A 122 -0.74 0.48 5.35
N LEU A 123 -1.82 1.24 5.51
CA LEU A 123 -1.77 2.54 6.18
C LEU A 123 -1.25 2.41 7.62
N VAL A 124 -1.66 1.36 8.30
CA VAL A 124 -1.28 1.02 9.68
C VAL A 124 -0.67 -0.36 9.72
N ALA A 125 0.42 -0.53 10.45
CA ALA A 125 1.03 -1.83 10.75
C ALA A 125 0.28 -2.46 11.95
N GLY A 126 -0.83 -3.15 11.64
CA GLY A 126 -1.67 -3.83 12.62
C GLY A 126 -1.44 -5.33 12.69
N ASP A 127 -2.53 -6.08 12.87
CA ASP A 127 -2.52 -7.53 13.03
C ASP A 127 -1.84 -8.27 11.86
N HIS A 128 -2.21 -7.92 10.63
CA HIS A 128 -1.58 -8.51 9.43
C HIS A 128 -0.05 -8.29 9.37
N ALA A 129 0.45 -7.14 9.81
CA ALA A 129 1.90 -6.89 9.82
C ALA A 129 2.62 -7.74 10.88
N ASN A 130 1.98 -7.98 12.02
CA ASN A 130 2.57 -8.77 13.10
C ASN A 130 2.44 -10.28 12.85
N ASN A 131 1.29 -10.74 12.37
CA ASN A 131 1.01 -12.17 12.24
C ASN A 131 1.29 -12.67 10.81
N ASP A 132 0.59 -12.14 9.79
CA ASP A 132 0.73 -12.66 8.42
C ASP A 132 2.08 -12.30 7.78
N MET A 133 2.65 -11.13 8.10
CA MET A 133 3.96 -10.76 7.58
C MET A 133 5.10 -11.32 8.42
N ALA A 134 5.15 -10.94 9.70
CA ALA A 134 6.27 -11.25 10.57
C ALA A 134 6.14 -12.61 11.28
N GLY A 135 4.95 -13.21 11.32
CA GLY A 135 4.73 -14.52 11.95
C GLY A 135 4.87 -14.50 13.46
N GLY A 136 4.45 -13.40 14.11
CA GLY A 136 4.56 -13.25 15.55
C GLY A 136 5.99 -13.14 16.07
N MET A 137 6.98 -12.93 15.19
CA MET A 137 8.40 -12.78 15.60
C MET A 137 8.54 -11.65 16.62
N GLN A 138 8.73 -12.03 17.86
CA GLN A 138 9.23 -11.17 18.92
C GLN A 138 10.59 -11.70 19.39
N ASP A 139 11.59 -10.82 19.38
CA ASP A 139 12.89 -11.03 20.04
C ASP A 139 13.58 -12.40 19.82
N GLY A 140 13.74 -12.82 18.55
CA GLY A 140 14.55 -14.00 18.20
C GLY A 140 13.79 -15.33 18.12
N GLU A 141 12.48 -15.31 18.19
CA GLU A 141 11.65 -16.48 17.90
C GLU A 141 11.61 -16.77 16.40
N GLN A 142 11.33 -18.03 16.03
CA GLN A 142 11.12 -18.40 14.63
C GLN A 142 9.74 -17.88 14.19
N PRO A 143 9.62 -17.29 12.98
CA PRO A 143 8.33 -16.85 12.49
C PRO A 143 7.42 -18.06 12.25
N ASP A 144 6.10 -17.82 12.35
CA ASP A 144 5.09 -18.80 11.93
C ASP A 144 5.35 -19.23 10.48
N ALA A 145 5.30 -20.55 10.24
CA ALA A 145 5.63 -21.13 8.94
C ALA A 145 4.72 -20.65 7.79
N ASP A 146 3.48 -20.28 8.11
CA ASP A 146 2.50 -19.79 7.14
C ASP A 146 2.64 -18.28 6.85
N SER A 147 3.41 -17.56 7.68
CA SER A 147 3.69 -16.14 7.48
C SER A 147 4.61 -15.88 6.28
N PHE A 148 4.64 -14.64 5.79
CA PHE A 148 5.58 -14.23 4.73
C PHE A 148 7.03 -14.48 5.14
N ALA A 149 7.39 -14.11 6.37
CA ALA A 149 8.73 -14.33 6.90
C ALA A 149 9.07 -15.83 6.97
N GLY A 150 8.16 -16.67 7.48
CA GLY A 150 8.36 -18.11 7.56
C GLY A 150 8.55 -18.77 6.18
N LYS A 151 7.71 -18.41 5.21
CA LYS A 151 7.82 -18.90 3.83
C LYS A 151 9.11 -18.47 3.13
N LEU A 152 9.56 -17.23 3.38
CA LEU A 152 10.86 -16.74 2.88
C LEU A 152 12.03 -17.49 3.53
N GLN A 153 11.99 -17.74 4.84
CA GLN A 153 13.02 -18.55 5.52
C GLN A 153 13.06 -19.98 4.97
N ALA A 154 11.90 -20.61 4.78
CA ALA A 154 11.81 -21.94 4.18
C ALA A 154 12.36 -21.96 2.75
N ALA A 155 12.28 -20.84 2.04
CA ALA A 155 12.85 -20.68 0.70
C ALA A 155 14.35 -20.36 0.68
N GLY A 156 14.99 -20.18 1.87
CA GLY A 156 16.41 -19.92 2.04
C GLY A 156 16.81 -18.44 2.12
N TYR A 157 15.85 -17.53 2.29
CA TYR A 157 16.12 -16.11 2.50
C TYR A 157 16.19 -15.75 4.00
N GLN A 158 16.69 -14.56 4.28
CA GLN A 158 16.78 -14.00 5.63
C GLN A 158 15.86 -12.76 5.70
N PRO A 159 14.57 -12.93 6.01
CA PRO A 159 13.63 -11.80 6.08
C PRO A 159 13.93 -10.92 7.29
N GLU A 160 13.93 -9.62 7.08
CA GLU A 160 13.91 -8.59 8.12
C GLU A 160 12.60 -7.82 8.01
N CYS A 161 11.80 -7.85 9.07
CA CYS A 161 10.49 -7.23 9.09
C CYS A 161 10.55 -5.85 9.74
N VAL A 162 10.08 -4.83 9.01
CA VAL A 162 9.90 -3.48 9.52
C VAL A 162 8.41 -3.27 9.78
N ILE A 163 8.01 -3.28 11.05
CA ILE A 163 6.61 -3.12 11.46
C ILE A 163 6.28 -1.61 11.49
N ARG A 164 6.11 -1.04 10.30
CA ARG A 164 5.79 0.37 10.11
C ARG A 164 4.84 0.54 8.92
N GLY A 165 3.63 1.06 9.18
CA GLY A 165 2.64 1.31 8.13
C GLY A 165 3.04 2.48 7.23
N ILE A 166 2.57 2.47 5.97
CA ILE A 166 2.89 3.54 5.03
C ILE A 166 2.37 4.92 5.48
N GLY A 167 1.37 4.97 6.35
CA GLY A 167 0.87 6.20 6.96
C GLY A 167 1.84 6.86 7.94
N GLU A 168 2.89 6.16 8.38
CA GLU A 168 3.91 6.72 9.26
C GLU A 168 4.96 7.53 8.50
N TYR A 169 5.05 7.38 7.18
CA TYR A 169 5.96 8.16 6.34
C TYR A 169 5.36 9.51 5.98
N PRO A 170 5.97 10.64 6.39
CA PRO A 170 5.42 11.99 6.14
C PRO A 170 5.15 12.25 4.66
N ALA A 171 6.06 11.82 3.76
CA ALA A 171 5.91 12.02 2.32
C ALA A 171 4.68 11.30 1.74
N VAL A 172 4.34 10.09 2.26
CA VAL A 172 3.13 9.37 1.84
C VAL A 172 1.87 10.06 2.38
N ARG A 173 1.91 10.57 3.62
CA ARG A 173 0.79 11.36 4.17
C ARG A 173 0.50 12.61 3.33
N GLU A 174 1.53 13.27 2.77
CA GLU A 174 1.32 14.44 1.91
C GLU A 174 0.53 14.12 0.64
N VAL A 175 0.63 12.91 0.08
CA VAL A 175 -0.21 12.48 -1.06
C VAL A 175 -1.68 12.44 -0.63
N TYR A 176 -2.01 11.86 0.54
CA TYR A 176 -3.38 11.90 1.08
C TYR A 176 -3.86 13.33 1.31
N LEU A 177 -3.00 14.17 1.89
CA LEU A 177 -3.34 15.57 2.15
C LEU A 177 -3.54 16.37 0.86
N ALA A 178 -2.83 16.04 -0.22
CA ALA A 178 -3.05 16.63 -1.52
C ALA A 178 -4.47 16.32 -2.06
N HIS A 179 -4.91 15.07 -1.98
CA HIS A 179 -6.28 14.68 -2.35
C HIS A 179 -7.32 15.42 -1.50
N LEU A 180 -7.09 15.50 -0.18
CA LEU A 180 -7.98 16.21 0.72
C LEU A 180 -8.05 17.72 0.37
N ARG A 181 -6.91 18.37 0.10
CA ARG A 181 -6.86 19.79 -0.30
C ARG A 181 -7.62 20.04 -1.61
N GLN A 182 -7.47 19.14 -2.60
CA GLN A 182 -8.18 19.26 -3.88
C GLN A 182 -9.71 19.27 -3.69
N ILE A 183 -10.24 18.30 -2.94
CA ILE A 183 -11.69 18.23 -2.74
C ILE A 183 -12.20 19.37 -1.84
N THR A 184 -11.40 19.82 -0.87
CA THR A 184 -11.74 20.96 -0.01
C THR A 184 -11.79 22.26 -0.81
N GLN A 185 -10.87 22.48 -1.75
CA GLN A 185 -10.90 23.64 -2.65
C GLN A 185 -12.15 23.63 -3.52
N LYS A 186 -12.56 22.48 -4.07
CA LYS A 186 -13.83 22.36 -4.81
C LYS A 186 -15.02 22.73 -3.94
N LEU A 187 -15.08 22.22 -2.70
CA LEU A 187 -16.12 22.55 -1.73
C LEU A 187 -16.25 24.07 -1.52
N PHE A 188 -15.14 24.77 -1.30
CA PHE A 188 -15.15 26.22 -1.08
C PHE A 188 -15.54 27.00 -2.35
N CYS A 189 -15.10 26.57 -3.53
CA CYS A 189 -15.52 27.20 -4.78
C CYS A 189 -17.02 27.07 -5.02
N ASP A 190 -17.60 25.91 -4.74
CA ASP A 190 -19.03 25.65 -4.94
C ASP A 190 -19.91 26.38 -3.93
N LEU A 191 -19.41 26.68 -2.71
CA LEU A 191 -20.10 27.52 -1.72
C LEU A 191 -20.22 28.98 -2.17
N THR A 192 -19.30 29.45 -3.02
CA THR A 192 -19.29 30.83 -3.52
C THR A 192 -20.12 31.01 -4.79
N THR A 193 -20.49 29.93 -5.46
CA THR A 193 -21.40 29.90 -6.59
C THR A 193 -22.76 29.38 -6.11
N GLU A 194 -23.87 29.93 -6.55
CA GLU A 194 -25.23 29.53 -6.13
C GLU A 194 -25.61 28.07 -6.47
N ASN A 195 -24.68 27.31 -7.02
CA ASN A 195 -24.81 25.88 -7.29
C ASN A 195 -24.36 25.07 -6.05
N ARG A 196 -25.32 24.51 -5.32
CA ARG A 196 -25.09 23.60 -4.18
C ARG A 196 -25.12 22.15 -4.66
N PRO A 197 -24.02 21.52 -5.04
CA PRO A 197 -24.03 20.07 -5.21
C PRO A 197 -24.10 19.41 -3.83
N GLY A 198 -24.99 18.46 -3.66
CA GLY A 198 -25.17 17.80 -2.37
C GLY A 198 -23.96 16.92 -1.95
N ILE A 199 -23.23 16.36 -2.92
CA ILE A 199 -22.06 15.48 -2.64
C ILE A 199 -20.99 15.72 -3.72
N LEU A 200 -19.75 15.91 -3.27
CA LEU A 200 -18.57 16.00 -4.12
C LEU A 200 -17.69 14.74 -3.97
N TYR A 201 -17.21 14.26 -5.08
CA TYR A 201 -16.20 13.21 -5.16
C TYR A 201 -14.92 13.76 -5.81
N GLY A 202 -13.78 13.31 -5.31
CA GLY A 202 -12.44 13.65 -5.81
C GLY A 202 -12.12 13.05 -7.16
#